data_a5ca11f6514a58ef20eb2e6def344083
#
_entry.id   a5ca11f6514a58ef20eb2e6def344083
#
_cell.length_a   1.000
_cell.length_b   1.000
_cell.length_c   1.000
_cell.angle_alpha   90.00
_cell.angle_beta   90.00
_cell.angle_gamma   90.00
#
_symmetry.space_group_name_H-M   'P 1'
#
loop_
_entity.id
_entity.type
_entity.pdbx_description
1 polymer ?
#
loop_
_entity_poly.entity_id
_entity_poly.type
_entity_poly.pdbx_seq_one_letter_code
_entity_poly.pdbx_strand_id
1 'polypeptide(L)'
;MQSNKNITTFYLQGDKSIAIRSLILCLYFKGQHKIKNLPYSDDIKSTLYIFDKIGLDYQLLNNSLCVDSTNIKFNEMEIDCNESGTTARLLIGFFSGININCKIIGRKTLRKRPMDRVIFPLLDAGVNIQSKDNLLPVNIFKSKKLKTINATLIIPSAQIKSSLILYAMSRNGKSIISGNIKTRDHLERMLLDLKYPIKVGKDRIEIVGNKNKSNNININLPGDISSASFLICAALLSKESSIIIKDVCLNRYRMGFLESVIKMGGNIKINNKRNVHGENIGDIHASYTGNLKGITIDKINIPSLIDEIPVISILCLYSNGKTTFKNVEELRVKESDRIKAIIENIKLMNGNAHEIGNDLIIYGNKKLHNTTISDFNDHRIFMSFYIANKIINKNYRFDNNVDCYKKSFPDFLECIDRIIK
;
A
#
# COMPACT_ATOMS: atom_id res chain seq x y z
N MET A 1 18.21 36.34 -12.17
CA MET A 1 18.96 35.68 -11.09
C MET A 1 18.23 34.40 -10.72
N GLN A 2 18.73 33.25 -11.14
CA GLN A 2 18.22 31.94 -10.61
C GLN A 2 18.74 31.84 -9.16
N SER A 3 17.86 32.03 -8.19
CA SER A 3 18.17 31.70 -6.80
C SER A 3 18.56 30.22 -6.76
N ASN A 4 19.75 29.90 -6.30
CA ASN A 4 20.16 28.54 -5.94
C ASN A 4 19.20 28.05 -4.84
N LYS A 5 18.04 27.51 -5.24
CA LYS A 5 17.14 26.83 -4.30
C LYS A 5 17.88 25.60 -3.83
N ASN A 6 18.17 25.51 -2.55
CA ASN A 6 18.73 24.31 -1.95
C ASN A 6 17.77 23.15 -2.17
N ILE A 7 18.14 22.24 -3.08
CA ILE A 7 17.33 21.04 -3.39
C ILE A 7 17.62 20.00 -2.29
N THR A 8 16.58 19.61 -1.58
CA THR A 8 16.69 18.55 -0.58
C THR A 8 16.47 17.20 -1.25
N THR A 9 17.44 16.29 -1.12
CA THR A 9 17.32 14.93 -1.68
C THR A 9 16.86 13.95 -0.60
N PHE A 10 15.94 13.07 -0.99
CA PHE A 10 15.39 12.00 -0.15
C PHE A 10 15.59 10.63 -0.79
N TYR A 11 15.93 9.65 0.03
CA TYR A 11 15.93 8.22 -0.26
C TYR A 11 14.90 7.59 0.66
N LEU A 12 13.81 7.10 0.10
CA LEU A 12 12.74 6.51 0.90
C LEU A 12 13.01 5.04 1.19
N GLN A 13 12.46 4.58 2.28
CA GLN A 13 12.36 3.15 2.56
C GLN A 13 11.54 2.47 1.45
N GLY A 14 11.81 1.17 1.25
CA GLY A 14 11.22 0.39 0.17
C GLY A 14 9.69 0.34 0.22
N ASP A 15 9.08 0.14 -0.94
CA ASP A 15 7.63 0.01 -1.09
C ASP A 15 7.09 -1.15 -0.25
N LYS A 16 6.21 -0.82 0.70
CA LYS A 16 5.60 -1.77 1.64
C LYS A 16 4.87 -2.92 0.95
N SER A 17 4.17 -2.61 -0.15
CA SER A 17 3.38 -3.61 -0.89
C SER A 17 4.27 -4.63 -1.61
N ILE A 18 5.42 -4.19 -2.14
CA ILE A 18 6.42 -5.06 -2.74
C ILE A 18 7.13 -5.85 -1.63
N ALA A 19 7.52 -5.19 -0.53
CA ALA A 19 8.20 -5.81 0.60
C ALA A 19 7.42 -6.99 1.18
N ILE A 20 6.13 -6.82 1.53
CA ILE A 20 5.30 -7.91 2.07
C ILE A 20 5.23 -9.08 1.10
N ARG A 21 5.09 -8.82 -0.20
CA ARG A 21 5.06 -9.87 -1.23
C ARG A 21 6.40 -10.59 -1.34
N SER A 22 7.51 -9.86 -1.31
CA SER A 22 8.86 -10.44 -1.30
C SER A 22 9.05 -11.39 -0.12
N LEU A 23 8.64 -10.97 1.09
CA LEU A 23 8.74 -11.78 2.29
C LEU A 23 7.90 -13.07 2.19
N ILE A 24 6.66 -12.98 1.67
CA ILE A 24 5.82 -14.16 1.49
C ILE A 24 6.37 -15.08 0.39
N LEU A 25 6.97 -14.53 -0.67
CA LEU A 25 7.63 -15.34 -1.68
C LEU A 25 8.88 -16.05 -1.15
N CYS A 26 9.62 -15.46 -0.17
CA CYS A 26 10.70 -16.17 0.53
C CYS A 26 10.20 -17.40 1.31
N LEU A 27 8.94 -17.40 1.74
CA LEU A 27 8.30 -18.58 2.35
C LEU A 27 7.86 -19.63 1.30
N TYR A 28 7.58 -19.18 0.08
CA TYR A 28 7.15 -20.07 -1.00
C TYR A 28 8.34 -20.75 -1.70
N PHE A 29 9.35 -19.96 -2.07
CA PHE A 29 10.54 -20.46 -2.77
C PHE A 29 11.57 -20.98 -1.77
N LYS A 30 12.16 -22.13 -2.07
CA LYS A 30 13.30 -22.69 -1.33
C LYS A 30 14.59 -22.13 -1.90
N GLY A 31 15.39 -21.50 -1.07
CA GLY A 31 16.68 -20.93 -1.49
C GLY A 31 17.20 -19.87 -0.55
N GLN A 32 18.26 -19.21 -0.98
CA GLN A 32 18.85 -18.08 -0.28
C GLN A 32 18.33 -16.77 -0.88
N HIS A 33 17.72 -15.93 -0.04
CA HIS A 33 17.06 -14.71 -0.47
C HIS A 33 17.76 -13.49 0.11
N LYS A 34 17.78 -12.40 -0.67
CA LYS A 34 18.29 -11.10 -0.24
C LYS A 34 17.34 -9.99 -0.66
N ILE A 35 16.82 -9.28 0.33
CA ILE A 35 15.92 -8.13 0.11
C ILE A 35 16.61 -6.90 0.68
N LYS A 36 16.96 -5.93 -0.19
CA LYS A 36 17.55 -4.66 0.20
C LYS A 36 16.50 -3.56 0.32
N ASN A 37 16.81 -2.53 1.08
CA ASN A 37 15.93 -1.39 1.36
C ASN A 37 14.58 -1.83 1.98
N LEU A 38 14.61 -2.82 2.88
CA LEU A 38 13.41 -3.30 3.57
C LEU A 38 12.88 -2.20 4.51
N PRO A 39 11.59 -1.80 4.42
CA PRO A 39 11.05 -0.78 5.31
C PRO A 39 10.93 -1.28 6.75
N TYR A 40 11.15 -0.39 7.71
CA TYR A 40 11.10 -0.71 9.15
C TYR A 40 9.74 -0.40 9.77
N SER A 41 8.67 -0.61 9.01
CA SER A 41 7.30 -0.32 9.42
C SER A 41 6.67 -1.48 10.21
N ASP A 42 5.62 -1.18 10.99
CA ASP A 42 4.96 -2.21 11.81
C ASP A 42 4.31 -3.31 10.98
N ASP A 43 3.82 -2.99 9.76
CA ASP A 43 3.30 -4.00 8.84
C ASP A 43 4.39 -5.01 8.42
N ILE A 44 5.64 -4.55 8.25
CA ILE A 44 6.78 -5.43 7.91
C ILE A 44 7.20 -6.25 9.11
N LYS A 45 7.29 -5.64 10.31
CA LYS A 45 7.57 -6.38 11.55
C LYS A 45 6.55 -7.51 11.77
N SER A 46 5.26 -7.21 11.55
CA SER A 46 4.19 -8.22 11.64
C SER A 46 4.36 -9.35 10.62
N THR A 47 4.94 -9.05 9.44
CA THR A 47 5.20 -10.08 8.42
C THR A 47 6.46 -10.89 8.76
N LEU A 48 7.51 -10.26 9.29
CA LEU A 48 8.73 -10.96 9.74
C LEU A 48 8.48 -11.88 10.94
N TYR A 49 7.53 -11.53 11.81
CA TYR A 49 7.10 -12.40 12.92
C TYR A 49 6.70 -13.81 12.45
N ILE A 50 6.28 -13.97 11.21
CA ILE A 50 5.99 -15.29 10.63
C ILE A 50 7.27 -16.12 10.52
N PHE A 51 8.40 -15.49 10.17
CA PHE A 51 9.69 -16.17 10.07
C PHE A 51 10.11 -16.73 11.42
N ASP A 52 9.94 -15.92 12.48
CA ASP A 52 10.20 -16.35 13.87
C ASP A 52 9.30 -17.55 14.25
N LYS A 53 8.01 -17.47 13.91
CA LYS A 53 7.04 -18.55 14.21
C LYS A 53 7.33 -19.87 13.50
N ILE A 54 7.95 -19.81 12.33
CA ILE A 54 8.30 -21.01 11.55
C ILE A 54 9.71 -21.51 11.93
N GLY A 55 10.45 -20.73 12.74
CA GLY A 55 11.84 -21.03 13.09
C GLY A 55 12.77 -20.86 11.88
N LEU A 56 12.51 -19.88 11.04
CA LEU A 56 13.32 -19.58 9.87
C LEU A 56 14.45 -18.61 10.26
N ASP A 57 15.71 -19.04 10.06
CA ASP A 57 16.85 -18.20 10.32
C ASP A 57 16.98 -17.06 9.29
N TYR A 58 17.06 -15.84 9.79
CA TYR A 58 17.30 -14.67 8.95
C TYR A 58 18.18 -13.64 9.65
N GLN A 59 18.86 -12.84 8.87
CA GLN A 59 19.68 -11.72 9.33
C GLN A 59 19.13 -10.42 8.76
N LEU A 60 18.92 -9.45 9.61
CA LEU A 60 18.49 -8.09 9.23
C LEU A 60 19.61 -7.11 9.58
N LEU A 61 20.31 -6.60 8.57
CA LEU A 61 21.44 -5.67 8.69
C LEU A 61 21.24 -4.46 7.77
N ASN A 62 21.26 -3.26 8.31
CA ASN A 62 21.17 -2.01 7.53
C ASN A 62 20.01 -2.01 6.51
N ASN A 63 18.79 -2.33 6.93
CA ASN A 63 17.60 -2.46 6.07
C ASN A 63 17.73 -3.51 4.95
N SER A 64 18.66 -4.47 5.09
CA SER A 64 18.81 -5.61 4.19
C SER A 64 18.50 -6.90 4.94
N LEU A 65 17.59 -7.70 4.40
CA LEU A 65 17.25 -9.03 4.89
C LEU A 65 18.00 -10.07 4.07
N CYS A 66 18.68 -10.99 4.76
CA CYS A 66 19.18 -12.25 4.19
C CYS A 66 18.48 -13.39 4.90
N VAL A 67 17.91 -14.34 4.15
CA VAL A 67 17.19 -15.48 4.71
C VAL A 67 17.46 -16.73 3.88
N ASP A 68 17.64 -17.86 4.56
CA ASP A 68 17.76 -19.18 3.95
C ASP A 68 16.50 -20.00 4.23
N SER A 69 15.69 -20.24 3.20
CA SER A 69 14.45 -21.03 3.28
C SER A 69 14.60 -22.43 2.65
N THR A 70 15.81 -22.89 2.38
CA THR A 70 16.06 -24.19 1.72
C THR A 70 15.37 -25.34 2.44
N ASN A 71 15.41 -25.34 3.77
CA ASN A 71 14.86 -26.41 4.61
C ASN A 71 13.54 -26.03 5.31
N ILE A 72 12.84 -25.02 4.79
CA ILE A 72 11.58 -24.55 5.41
C ILE A 72 10.55 -25.66 5.56
N LYS A 73 9.96 -25.76 6.74
CA LYS A 73 8.86 -26.68 7.08
C LYS A 73 7.72 -25.90 7.73
N PHE A 74 6.51 -26.27 7.40
CA PHE A 74 5.32 -25.64 7.97
C PHE A 74 4.57 -26.64 8.85
N ASN A 75 4.38 -26.28 10.10
CA ASN A 75 3.55 -26.99 11.07
C ASN A 75 2.25 -26.21 11.30
N GLU A 76 1.34 -26.78 12.08
CA GLU A 76 0.17 -26.06 12.58
C GLU A 76 0.60 -24.83 13.39
N MET A 77 -0.06 -23.69 13.17
CA MET A 77 0.33 -22.42 13.81
C MET A 77 -0.80 -21.43 13.94
N GLU A 78 -0.64 -20.51 14.89
CA GLU A 78 -1.40 -19.27 14.98
C GLU A 78 -0.51 -18.08 14.63
N ILE A 79 -0.98 -17.20 13.75
CA ILE A 79 -0.25 -16.02 13.27
C ILE A 79 -1.05 -14.76 13.59
N ASP A 80 -0.45 -13.89 14.39
CA ASP A 80 -0.98 -12.55 14.64
C ASP A 80 -0.44 -11.56 13.60
N CYS A 81 -1.31 -11.11 12.73
CA CYS A 81 -1.01 -10.10 11.72
C CYS A 81 -1.06 -8.66 12.28
N ASN A 82 -1.25 -8.50 13.60
CA ASN A 82 -1.46 -7.20 14.24
C ASN A 82 -2.54 -6.37 13.51
N GLU A 83 -2.16 -5.29 12.85
CA GLU A 83 -3.05 -4.44 12.07
C GLU A 83 -2.77 -4.51 10.56
N SER A 84 -1.90 -5.42 10.09
CA SER A 84 -1.54 -5.55 8.68
C SER A 84 -2.58 -6.31 7.86
N GLY A 85 -3.52 -5.58 7.27
CA GLY A 85 -4.53 -6.17 6.40
C GLY A 85 -3.98 -6.77 5.10
N THR A 86 -2.82 -6.31 4.64
CA THR A 86 -2.15 -6.90 3.48
C THR A 86 -1.60 -8.27 3.86
N THR A 87 -0.84 -8.35 4.95
CA THR A 87 -0.26 -9.61 5.44
C THR A 87 -1.35 -10.64 5.68
N ALA A 88 -2.42 -10.27 6.42
CA ALA A 88 -3.51 -11.19 6.73
C ALA A 88 -4.14 -11.80 5.45
N ARG A 89 -4.55 -10.96 4.49
CA ARG A 89 -5.20 -11.46 3.26
C ARG A 89 -4.29 -12.30 2.39
N LEU A 90 -3.02 -11.93 2.26
CA LEU A 90 -2.06 -12.70 1.47
C LEU A 90 -1.77 -14.05 2.12
N LEU A 91 -1.65 -14.09 3.45
CA LEU A 91 -1.41 -15.33 4.20
C LEU A 91 -2.61 -16.28 4.17
N ILE A 92 -3.85 -15.76 4.16
CA ILE A 92 -5.03 -16.63 3.97
C ILE A 92 -4.88 -17.42 2.67
N GLY A 93 -4.55 -16.76 1.54
CA GLY A 93 -4.30 -17.45 0.28
C GLY A 93 -3.09 -18.38 0.31
N PHE A 94 -1.98 -17.92 0.89
CA PHE A 94 -0.73 -18.68 0.96
C PHE A 94 -0.91 -19.98 1.76
N PHE A 95 -1.41 -19.91 3.01
CA PHE A 95 -1.59 -21.09 3.86
C PHE A 95 -2.69 -22.02 3.36
N SER A 96 -3.74 -21.49 2.76
CA SER A 96 -4.73 -22.32 2.03
C SER A 96 -4.07 -23.08 0.88
N GLY A 97 -3.13 -22.45 0.18
CA GLY A 97 -2.38 -23.06 -0.91
C GLY A 97 -1.47 -24.17 -0.45
N ILE A 98 -0.67 -23.99 0.59
CA ILE A 98 0.20 -25.05 1.12
C ILE A 98 -0.53 -26.12 1.94
N ASN A 99 -1.81 -25.90 2.24
CA ASN A 99 -2.73 -26.87 2.84
C ASN A 99 -2.31 -27.35 4.23
N ILE A 100 -2.14 -26.44 5.16
CA ILE A 100 -1.87 -26.71 6.57
C ILE A 100 -2.96 -26.13 7.47
N ASN A 101 -3.05 -26.61 8.73
CA ASN A 101 -3.84 -25.94 9.74
C ASN A 101 -3.18 -24.62 10.12
N CYS A 102 -3.92 -23.52 10.01
CA CYS A 102 -3.42 -22.22 10.38
C CYS A 102 -4.56 -21.32 10.86
N LYS A 103 -4.36 -20.68 12.01
CA LYS A 103 -5.26 -19.66 12.52
C LYS A 103 -4.65 -18.29 12.32
N ILE A 104 -5.32 -17.42 11.56
CA ILE A 104 -4.89 -16.04 11.31
C ILE A 104 -5.72 -15.13 12.17
N ILE A 105 -5.04 -14.36 13.02
CA ILE A 105 -5.66 -13.37 13.91
C ILE A 105 -5.16 -11.96 13.57
N GLY A 106 -5.86 -10.96 14.09
CA GLY A 106 -5.50 -9.55 13.95
C GLY A 106 -5.98 -8.75 15.14
N ARG A 107 -5.56 -7.49 15.21
CA ARG A 107 -5.86 -6.60 16.34
C ARG A 107 -6.64 -5.37 15.89
N LYS A 108 -7.20 -4.65 16.85
CA LYS A 108 -7.88 -3.34 16.71
C LYS A 108 -8.75 -3.25 15.43
N THR A 109 -8.41 -2.33 14.53
CA THR A 109 -9.19 -2.03 13.33
C THR A 109 -9.24 -3.20 12.34
N LEU A 110 -8.21 -4.04 12.29
CA LEU A 110 -8.16 -5.17 11.37
C LEU A 110 -9.26 -6.22 11.64
N ARG A 111 -9.67 -6.40 12.91
CA ARG A 111 -10.77 -7.32 13.27
C ARG A 111 -12.11 -6.96 12.65
N LYS A 112 -12.31 -5.70 12.29
CA LYS A 112 -13.55 -5.18 11.71
C LYS A 112 -13.55 -5.19 10.18
N ARG A 113 -12.40 -5.54 9.58
CA ARG A 113 -12.25 -5.50 8.11
C ARG A 113 -12.69 -6.83 7.50
N PRO A 114 -13.56 -6.81 6.47
CA PRO A 114 -14.08 -8.02 5.84
C PRO A 114 -12.99 -8.83 5.13
N MET A 115 -13.07 -10.16 5.24
CA MET A 115 -12.21 -11.14 4.57
C MET A 115 -12.99 -11.99 3.55
N ASP A 116 -14.31 -11.78 3.43
CA ASP A 116 -15.24 -12.46 2.53
C ASP A 116 -14.72 -12.60 1.09
N ARG A 117 -14.18 -11.50 0.55
CA ARG A 117 -13.66 -11.42 -0.82
C ARG A 117 -12.44 -12.34 -1.08
N VAL A 118 -11.76 -12.77 -0.03
CA VAL A 118 -10.69 -13.78 -0.09
C VAL A 118 -11.24 -15.17 0.25
N ILE A 119 -12.10 -15.25 1.27
CA ILE A 119 -12.63 -16.50 1.79
C ILE A 119 -13.50 -17.21 0.74
N PHE A 120 -14.45 -16.53 0.13
CA PHE A 120 -15.42 -17.18 -0.78
C PHE A 120 -14.76 -17.87 -1.98
N PRO A 121 -13.85 -17.24 -2.75
CA PRO A 121 -13.18 -17.93 -3.83
C PRO A 121 -12.34 -19.13 -3.39
N LEU A 122 -11.82 -19.11 -2.15
CA LEU A 122 -11.06 -20.23 -1.59
C LEU A 122 -11.97 -21.38 -1.14
N LEU A 123 -13.15 -21.08 -0.60
CA LEU A 123 -14.18 -22.08 -0.30
C LEU A 123 -14.63 -22.81 -1.56
N ASP A 124 -14.88 -22.07 -2.67
CA ASP A 124 -15.23 -22.63 -3.98
C ASP A 124 -14.12 -23.54 -4.52
N ALA A 125 -12.86 -23.21 -4.21
CA ALA A 125 -11.70 -24.05 -4.54
C ALA A 125 -11.51 -25.25 -3.62
N GLY A 126 -12.41 -25.46 -2.66
CA GLY A 126 -12.43 -26.62 -1.75
C GLY A 126 -11.56 -26.46 -0.50
N VAL A 127 -11.15 -25.22 -0.15
CA VAL A 127 -10.44 -24.94 1.10
C VAL A 127 -11.41 -25.02 2.27
N ASN A 128 -11.03 -25.70 3.33
CA ASN A 128 -11.82 -25.72 4.58
C ASN A 128 -11.45 -24.49 5.43
N ILE A 129 -12.30 -23.47 5.41
CA ILE A 129 -12.11 -22.22 6.15
C ILE A 129 -13.31 -21.99 7.06
N GLN A 130 -13.04 -21.61 8.31
CA GLN A 130 -14.04 -21.16 9.26
C GLN A 130 -13.71 -19.74 9.75
N SER A 131 -14.72 -18.90 9.75
CA SER A 131 -14.64 -17.50 10.20
C SER A 131 -16.02 -17.03 10.64
N LYS A 132 -16.09 -16.31 11.75
CA LYS A 132 -17.35 -15.68 12.18
C LYS A 132 -17.55 -14.40 11.39
N ASP A 133 -18.70 -14.24 10.75
CA ASP A 133 -19.09 -13.05 9.97
C ASP A 133 -18.05 -12.65 8.88
N ASN A 134 -17.27 -13.60 8.39
CA ASN A 134 -16.15 -13.39 7.47
C ASN A 134 -15.12 -12.36 7.97
N LEU A 135 -14.93 -12.29 9.28
CA LEU A 135 -13.95 -11.44 9.94
C LEU A 135 -12.82 -12.30 10.53
N LEU A 136 -11.75 -11.65 11.00
CA LEU A 136 -10.73 -12.34 11.80
C LEU A 136 -11.26 -12.68 13.21
N PRO A 137 -10.91 -13.84 13.76
CA PRO A 137 -9.95 -14.82 13.27
C PRO A 137 -10.49 -15.68 12.12
N VAL A 138 -9.57 -16.02 11.20
CA VAL A 138 -9.82 -16.98 10.12
C VAL A 138 -9.07 -18.27 10.44
N ASN A 139 -9.79 -19.38 10.57
CA ASN A 139 -9.22 -20.71 10.78
C ASN A 139 -9.20 -21.45 9.44
N ILE A 140 -8.02 -21.85 9.01
CA ILE A 140 -7.78 -22.66 7.83
C ILE A 140 -7.47 -24.07 8.30
N PHE A 141 -8.19 -25.05 7.77
CA PHE A 141 -7.98 -26.45 8.10
C PHE A 141 -7.48 -27.22 6.88
N LYS A 142 -6.66 -28.23 7.12
CA LYS A 142 -6.19 -29.12 6.08
C LYS A 142 -7.36 -29.74 5.31
N SER A 143 -7.35 -29.62 4.00
CA SER A 143 -8.44 -30.03 3.11
C SER A 143 -8.05 -31.29 2.34
N LYS A 144 -9.02 -32.21 2.13
CA LYS A 144 -8.78 -33.48 1.42
C LYS A 144 -8.65 -33.30 -0.10
N LYS A 145 -9.43 -32.39 -0.69
CA LYS A 145 -9.49 -32.17 -2.15
C LYS A 145 -9.47 -30.67 -2.45
N LEU A 146 -8.31 -30.17 -2.81
CA LEU A 146 -8.13 -28.79 -3.26
C LEU A 146 -8.12 -28.75 -4.79
N LYS A 147 -8.86 -27.81 -5.36
CA LYS A 147 -8.97 -27.57 -6.82
C LYS A 147 -8.08 -26.40 -7.25
N THR A 148 -7.83 -26.29 -8.53
CA THR A 148 -7.37 -25.02 -9.15
C THR A 148 -8.44 -23.95 -8.95
N ILE A 149 -8.04 -22.69 -8.92
CA ILE A 149 -8.99 -21.60 -8.75
C ILE A 149 -9.46 -21.08 -10.11
N ASN A 150 -10.75 -20.80 -10.22
CA ASN A 150 -11.34 -20.06 -11.33
C ASN A 150 -12.23 -18.98 -10.71
N ALA A 151 -11.70 -17.76 -10.58
CA ALA A 151 -12.35 -16.69 -9.83
C ALA A 151 -12.46 -15.40 -10.66
N THR A 152 -13.58 -14.69 -10.49
CA THR A 152 -13.81 -13.38 -11.11
C THR A 152 -13.77 -12.29 -10.03
N LEU A 153 -12.87 -11.33 -10.18
CA LEU A 153 -12.77 -10.18 -9.29
C LEU A 153 -13.85 -9.15 -9.62
N ILE A 154 -14.80 -8.97 -8.74
CA ILE A 154 -15.87 -7.97 -8.88
C ILE A 154 -15.33 -6.56 -8.63
N ILE A 155 -14.38 -6.42 -7.70
CA ILE A 155 -13.77 -5.14 -7.30
C ILE A 155 -12.26 -5.18 -7.58
N PRO A 156 -11.65 -4.08 -8.08
CA PRO A 156 -10.21 -4.02 -8.34
C PRO A 156 -9.41 -3.98 -7.04
N SER A 157 -9.08 -5.15 -6.48
CA SER A 157 -8.30 -5.29 -5.25
C SER A 157 -7.02 -6.08 -5.46
N ALA A 158 -5.89 -5.41 -5.26
CA ALA A 158 -4.57 -6.05 -5.35
C ALA A 158 -4.33 -7.10 -4.25
N GLN A 159 -4.93 -6.92 -3.07
CA GLN A 159 -4.79 -7.86 -1.96
C GLN A 159 -5.51 -9.17 -2.26
N ILE A 160 -6.74 -9.10 -2.75
CA ILE A 160 -7.52 -10.27 -3.13
C ILE A 160 -6.80 -10.99 -4.27
N LYS A 161 -6.46 -10.26 -5.35
CA LYS A 161 -5.74 -10.81 -6.50
C LYS A 161 -4.46 -11.54 -6.08
N SER A 162 -3.62 -10.91 -5.28
CA SER A 162 -2.37 -11.52 -4.80
C SER A 162 -2.62 -12.74 -3.91
N SER A 163 -3.64 -12.72 -3.05
CA SER A 163 -4.03 -13.86 -2.22
C SER A 163 -4.39 -15.09 -3.07
N LEU A 164 -5.21 -14.89 -4.10
CA LEU A 164 -5.62 -15.95 -5.02
C LEU A 164 -4.47 -16.47 -5.88
N ILE A 165 -3.54 -15.59 -6.30
CA ILE A 165 -2.30 -15.99 -6.98
C ILE A 165 -1.45 -16.89 -6.07
N LEU A 166 -1.23 -16.49 -4.82
CA LEU A 166 -0.44 -17.28 -3.86
C LEU A 166 -1.04 -18.66 -3.61
N TYR A 167 -2.38 -18.76 -3.52
CA TYR A 167 -3.07 -20.04 -3.48
C TYR A 167 -2.81 -20.87 -4.74
N ALA A 168 -3.01 -20.26 -5.92
CA ALA A 168 -2.88 -20.91 -7.23
C ALA A 168 -1.47 -21.48 -7.47
N MET A 169 -0.43 -20.79 -6.99
CA MET A 169 0.97 -21.22 -7.11
C MET A 169 1.21 -22.62 -6.52
N SER A 170 0.45 -23.02 -5.51
CA SER A 170 0.60 -24.33 -4.85
C SER A 170 -0.33 -25.41 -5.42
N ARG A 171 -1.07 -25.13 -6.49
CA ARG A 171 -2.03 -26.10 -7.08
C ARG A 171 -1.46 -26.79 -8.31
N ASN A 172 -1.72 -28.09 -8.46
CA ASN A 172 -1.44 -28.79 -9.70
C ASN A 172 -2.48 -28.37 -10.75
N GLY A 173 -2.02 -27.89 -11.90
CA GLY A 173 -2.87 -27.48 -13.01
C GLY A 173 -3.00 -25.98 -13.17
N LYS A 174 -3.85 -25.57 -14.10
CA LYS A 174 -4.05 -24.19 -14.51
C LYS A 174 -5.17 -23.54 -13.67
N SER A 175 -4.86 -22.41 -13.05
CA SER A 175 -5.79 -21.52 -12.36
C SER A 175 -6.02 -20.25 -13.18
N ILE A 176 -7.22 -19.67 -13.10
CA ILE A 176 -7.61 -18.47 -13.83
C ILE A 176 -8.20 -17.45 -12.85
N ILE A 177 -7.72 -16.21 -12.93
CA ILE A 177 -8.28 -15.07 -12.19
C ILE A 177 -8.64 -14.02 -13.25
N SER A 178 -9.91 -13.63 -13.30
CA SER A 178 -10.47 -12.73 -14.33
C SER A 178 -11.19 -11.53 -13.70
N GLY A 179 -11.79 -10.68 -14.56
CA GLY A 179 -12.59 -9.52 -14.14
C GLY A 179 -11.75 -8.27 -13.88
N ASN A 180 -12.01 -7.60 -12.76
CA ASN A 180 -11.36 -6.32 -12.43
C ASN A 180 -9.90 -6.50 -11.95
N ILE A 181 -9.05 -7.10 -12.78
CA ILE A 181 -7.64 -7.37 -12.48
C ILE A 181 -6.73 -6.15 -12.62
N LYS A 182 -7.20 -5.05 -13.24
CA LYS A 182 -6.41 -3.82 -13.45
C LYS A 182 -6.23 -3.04 -12.14
N THR A 183 -5.36 -3.55 -11.29
CA THR A 183 -4.95 -2.97 -10.03
C THR A 183 -3.49 -3.33 -9.78
N ARG A 184 -2.85 -2.80 -8.74
CA ARG A 184 -1.43 -3.04 -8.39
C ARG A 184 -1.00 -4.46 -8.74
N ASP A 185 0.00 -4.60 -9.61
CA ASP A 185 0.44 -5.88 -10.22
C ASP A 185 1.85 -6.29 -9.75
N HIS A 186 2.24 -5.89 -8.54
CA HIS A 186 3.57 -6.16 -7.99
C HIS A 186 3.90 -7.66 -7.93
N LEU A 187 2.95 -8.50 -7.47
CA LEU A 187 3.20 -9.95 -7.38
C LEU A 187 3.37 -10.57 -8.76
N GLU A 188 2.53 -10.17 -9.72
CA GLU A 188 2.62 -10.65 -11.10
C GLU A 188 3.96 -10.27 -11.73
N ARG A 189 4.42 -9.03 -11.54
CA ARG A 189 5.72 -8.56 -12.03
C ARG A 189 6.88 -9.35 -11.41
N MET A 190 6.84 -9.55 -10.10
CA MET A 190 7.85 -10.36 -9.41
C MET A 190 7.87 -11.80 -9.91
N LEU A 191 6.70 -12.42 -10.14
CA LEU A 191 6.60 -13.78 -10.66
C LEU A 191 7.10 -13.88 -12.10
N LEU A 192 6.84 -12.87 -12.93
CA LEU A 192 7.37 -12.79 -14.29
C LEU A 192 8.90 -12.64 -14.29
N ASP A 193 9.46 -11.78 -13.43
CA ASP A 193 10.90 -11.59 -13.26
C ASP A 193 11.59 -12.90 -12.80
N LEU A 194 10.94 -13.61 -11.89
CA LEU A 194 11.36 -14.94 -11.41
C LEU A 194 11.09 -16.08 -12.41
N LYS A 195 10.61 -15.77 -13.62
CA LYS A 195 10.23 -16.74 -14.67
C LYS A 195 9.25 -17.81 -14.21
N TYR A 196 8.38 -17.45 -13.26
CA TYR A 196 7.30 -18.34 -12.82
C TYR A 196 6.24 -18.49 -13.92
N PRO A 197 5.60 -19.69 -14.10
CA PRO A 197 4.62 -19.93 -15.17
C PRO A 197 3.30 -19.18 -14.93
N ILE A 198 3.33 -17.87 -15.14
CA ILE A 198 2.21 -16.94 -15.07
C ILE A 198 2.05 -16.19 -16.40
N LYS A 199 0.81 -16.03 -16.89
CA LYS A 199 0.47 -15.17 -18.02
C LYS A 199 -0.49 -14.09 -17.55
N VAL A 200 -0.15 -12.82 -17.80
CA VAL A 200 -0.98 -11.67 -17.45
C VAL A 200 -1.55 -11.10 -18.74
N GLY A 201 -2.84 -11.35 -19.00
CA GLY A 201 -3.59 -10.83 -20.14
C GLY A 201 -4.29 -9.50 -19.83
N LYS A 202 -5.14 -9.06 -20.76
CA LYS A 202 -5.88 -7.81 -20.65
C LYS A 202 -6.95 -7.84 -19.54
N ASP A 203 -7.59 -8.99 -19.36
CA ASP A 203 -8.79 -9.21 -18.52
C ASP A 203 -8.67 -10.44 -17.63
N ARG A 204 -7.59 -11.21 -17.74
CA ARG A 204 -7.36 -12.43 -16.95
C ARG A 204 -5.89 -12.70 -16.71
N ILE A 205 -5.63 -13.43 -15.63
CA ILE A 205 -4.35 -13.97 -15.23
C ILE A 205 -4.47 -15.49 -15.23
N GLU A 206 -3.52 -16.17 -15.88
CA GLU A 206 -3.42 -17.61 -15.92
C GLU A 206 -2.16 -18.04 -15.16
N ILE A 207 -2.30 -18.96 -14.22
CA ILE A 207 -1.20 -19.43 -13.37
C ILE A 207 -1.18 -20.95 -13.45
N VAL A 208 -0.01 -21.49 -13.75
CA VAL A 208 0.22 -22.94 -13.65
C VAL A 208 1.05 -23.19 -12.41
N GLY A 209 0.47 -23.89 -11.43
CA GLY A 209 1.17 -24.19 -10.19
C GLY A 209 2.40 -25.07 -10.47
N ASN A 210 3.52 -24.72 -9.88
CA ASN A 210 4.80 -25.38 -10.09
C ASN A 210 5.23 -26.15 -8.84
N LYS A 211 5.60 -27.41 -8.99
CA LYS A 211 6.17 -28.23 -7.91
C LYS A 211 7.62 -27.88 -7.60
N ASN A 212 8.35 -27.38 -8.60
CA ASN A 212 9.72 -26.89 -8.38
C ASN A 212 9.66 -25.53 -7.71
N LYS A 213 9.95 -25.51 -6.42
CA LYS A 213 9.97 -24.30 -5.59
C LYS A 213 11.38 -23.73 -5.39
N SER A 214 12.40 -24.23 -6.09
CA SER A 214 13.75 -23.69 -5.96
C SER A 214 13.89 -22.39 -6.75
N ASN A 215 14.15 -21.29 -6.07
CA ASN A 215 14.47 -19.99 -6.64
C ASN A 215 15.06 -19.06 -5.57
N ASN A 216 15.88 -18.12 -5.99
CA ASN A 216 16.46 -17.10 -5.12
C ASN A 216 15.83 -15.74 -5.42
N ILE A 217 15.32 -15.07 -4.39
CA ILE A 217 14.82 -13.71 -4.48
C ILE A 217 15.98 -12.77 -4.13
N ASN A 218 16.41 -11.99 -5.11
CA ASN A 218 17.41 -10.94 -4.88
C ASN A 218 16.86 -9.63 -5.44
N ILE A 219 16.34 -8.78 -4.55
CA ILE A 219 15.63 -7.57 -4.92
C ILE A 219 16.13 -6.37 -4.10
N ASN A 220 16.29 -5.23 -4.78
CA ASN A 220 16.41 -3.93 -4.13
C ASN A 220 15.05 -3.23 -4.26
N LEU A 221 14.38 -3.02 -3.15
CA LEU A 221 13.03 -2.45 -3.13
C LEU A 221 13.07 -0.97 -3.52
N PRO A 222 12.27 -0.53 -4.51
CA PRO A 222 12.14 0.88 -4.84
C PRO A 222 11.43 1.64 -3.72
N GLY A 223 11.70 2.95 -3.61
CA GLY A 223 11.03 3.81 -2.64
C GLY A 223 9.50 3.79 -2.76
N ASP A 224 8.79 3.86 -1.63
CA ASP A 224 7.34 3.79 -1.59
C ASP A 224 6.70 5.07 -2.13
N ILE A 225 5.91 4.96 -3.21
CA ILE A 225 5.19 6.09 -3.82
C ILE A 225 4.15 6.70 -2.86
N SER A 226 3.56 5.91 -1.95
CA SER A 226 2.64 6.45 -0.94
C SER A 226 3.37 7.34 0.07
N SER A 227 4.58 6.94 0.50
CA SER A 227 5.42 7.79 1.35
C SER A 227 5.89 9.03 0.60
N ALA A 228 6.27 8.86 -0.68
CA ALA A 228 6.65 9.98 -1.55
C ALA A 228 5.53 11.01 -1.68
N SER A 229 4.27 10.60 -1.72
CA SER A 229 3.13 11.50 -1.90
C SER A 229 3.00 12.54 -0.79
N PHE A 230 3.35 12.20 0.45
CA PHE A 230 3.37 13.15 1.58
C PHE A 230 4.47 14.19 1.42
N LEU A 231 5.68 13.77 1.02
CA LEU A 231 6.81 14.68 0.79
C LEU A 231 6.53 15.62 -0.39
N ILE A 232 5.93 15.09 -1.46
CA ILE A 232 5.52 15.87 -2.63
C ILE A 232 4.47 16.90 -2.21
N CYS A 233 3.44 16.50 -1.45
CA CYS A 233 2.42 17.42 -0.95
C CYS A 233 3.05 18.56 -0.14
N ALA A 234 3.93 18.25 0.81
CA ALA A 234 4.64 19.24 1.62
C ALA A 234 5.48 20.20 0.75
N ALA A 235 6.20 19.67 -0.26
CA ALA A 235 7.04 20.48 -1.14
C ALA A 235 6.23 21.41 -2.06
N LEU A 236 5.09 20.93 -2.57
CA LEU A 236 4.22 21.76 -3.43
C LEU A 236 3.56 22.92 -2.68
N LEU A 237 3.33 22.78 -1.37
CA LEU A 237 2.66 23.78 -0.53
C LEU A 237 3.64 24.68 0.24
N SER A 238 4.89 24.25 0.48
CA SER A 238 5.89 25.03 1.19
C SER A 238 6.62 25.98 0.25
N LYS A 239 6.53 27.29 0.49
CA LYS A 239 7.25 28.32 -0.31
C LYS A 239 8.75 28.02 -0.31
N GLU A 240 9.38 28.25 -1.48
CA GLU A 240 10.82 28.06 -1.72
C GLU A 240 11.31 26.61 -1.62
N SER A 241 10.43 25.64 -1.34
CA SER A 241 10.79 24.23 -1.27
C SER A 241 11.07 23.66 -2.66
N SER A 242 12.10 22.82 -2.74
CA SER A 242 12.44 21.99 -3.89
C SER A 242 13.05 20.70 -3.39
N ILE A 243 12.49 19.56 -3.81
CA ILE A 243 12.94 18.23 -3.38
C ILE A 243 13.18 17.31 -4.58
N ILE A 244 14.10 16.35 -4.39
CA ILE A 244 14.25 15.21 -5.28
C ILE A 244 14.07 13.94 -4.43
N ILE A 245 13.18 13.05 -4.83
CA ILE A 245 13.00 11.74 -4.22
C ILE A 245 13.52 10.70 -5.18
N LYS A 246 14.54 9.95 -4.76
CA LYS A 246 15.26 8.99 -5.60
C LYS A 246 14.57 7.63 -5.64
N ASP A 247 14.66 6.97 -6.81
CA ASP A 247 14.33 5.56 -7.02
C ASP A 247 12.92 5.17 -6.55
N VAL A 248 11.93 6.02 -6.77
CA VAL A 248 10.54 5.80 -6.36
C VAL A 248 9.86 4.81 -7.32
N CYS A 249 9.05 3.91 -6.77
CA CYS A 249 8.20 3.01 -7.55
C CYS A 249 7.21 3.79 -8.42
N LEU A 250 7.26 3.58 -9.73
CA LEU A 250 6.39 4.21 -10.74
C LEU A 250 5.45 3.17 -11.38
N ASN A 251 4.94 2.25 -10.58
CA ASN A 251 3.97 1.27 -11.07
C ASN A 251 2.74 1.99 -11.64
N ARG A 252 2.37 1.67 -12.89
CA ARG A 252 1.27 2.35 -13.61
C ARG A 252 -0.05 2.38 -12.85
N TYR A 253 -0.31 1.35 -12.04
CA TYR A 253 -1.52 1.26 -11.21
C TYR A 253 -1.40 2.01 -9.87
N ARG A 254 -0.33 2.79 -9.69
CA ARG A 254 -0.09 3.66 -8.54
C ARG A 254 0.27 5.08 -8.92
N MET A 255 0.22 5.41 -10.22
CA MET A 255 0.55 6.75 -10.71
C MET A 255 -0.57 7.77 -10.50
N GLY A 256 -1.76 7.34 -10.06
CA GLY A 256 -2.94 8.21 -9.99
C GLY A 256 -2.76 9.46 -9.14
N PHE A 257 -1.95 9.39 -8.06
CA PHE A 257 -1.56 10.57 -7.28
C PHE A 257 -0.77 11.57 -8.15
N LEU A 258 0.34 11.14 -8.76
CA LEU A 258 1.19 12.01 -9.57
C LEU A 258 0.43 12.60 -10.76
N GLU A 259 -0.36 11.77 -11.46
CA GLU A 259 -1.18 12.21 -12.59
C GLU A 259 -2.22 13.26 -12.18
N SER A 260 -2.87 13.05 -11.03
CA SER A 260 -3.84 14.01 -10.50
C SER A 260 -3.18 15.33 -10.12
N VAL A 261 -2.05 15.29 -9.43
CA VAL A 261 -1.34 16.48 -8.99
C VAL A 261 -0.77 17.25 -10.18
N ILE A 262 -0.27 16.58 -11.22
CA ILE A 262 0.16 17.24 -12.48
C ILE A 262 -1.04 17.91 -13.15
N LYS A 263 -2.22 17.27 -13.21
CA LYS A 263 -3.45 17.88 -13.74
C LYS A 263 -3.91 19.08 -12.93
N MET A 264 -3.68 19.07 -11.61
CA MET A 264 -3.92 20.23 -10.73
C MET A 264 -2.94 21.40 -11.01
N GLY A 265 -1.90 21.19 -11.81
CA GLY A 265 -0.85 22.16 -12.10
C GLY A 265 0.33 22.10 -11.15
N GLY A 266 0.49 21.01 -10.41
CA GLY A 266 1.64 20.77 -9.52
C GLY A 266 2.97 20.68 -10.29
N ASN A 267 3.99 21.37 -9.81
CA ASN A 267 5.31 21.38 -10.43
C ASN A 267 6.08 20.09 -10.07
N ILE A 268 5.82 19.06 -10.86
CA ILE A 268 6.42 17.72 -10.73
C ILE A 268 7.12 17.36 -12.03
N LYS A 269 8.35 16.83 -11.91
CA LYS A 269 9.09 16.23 -13.03
C LYS A 269 9.56 14.82 -12.63
N ILE A 270 9.48 13.88 -13.56
CA ILE A 270 9.94 12.50 -13.36
C ILE A 270 11.11 12.25 -14.28
N ASN A 271 12.26 11.94 -13.71
CA ASN A 271 13.53 11.70 -14.40
C ASN A 271 14.06 10.28 -14.15
N ASN A 272 15.10 9.88 -14.86
CA ASN A 272 15.82 8.62 -14.66
C ASN A 272 14.91 7.38 -14.60
N LYS A 273 13.87 7.36 -15.45
CA LYS A 273 12.95 6.21 -15.54
C LYS A 273 13.70 4.97 -16.04
N ARG A 274 13.56 3.88 -15.31
CA ARG A 274 14.14 2.59 -15.68
C ARG A 274 13.31 1.45 -15.11
N ASN A 275 13.56 0.23 -15.59
CA ASN A 275 12.92 -0.98 -15.04
C ASN A 275 13.94 -1.74 -14.18
N VAL A 276 13.52 -2.13 -12.98
CA VAL A 276 14.35 -2.92 -12.04
C VAL A 276 13.44 -3.99 -11.43
N HIS A 277 13.83 -5.26 -11.60
CA HIS A 277 13.06 -6.42 -11.13
C HIS A 277 11.58 -6.39 -11.53
N GLY A 278 11.32 -6.01 -12.81
CA GLY A 278 9.95 -5.91 -13.34
C GLY A 278 9.19 -4.65 -12.94
N GLU A 279 9.67 -3.85 -11.99
CA GLU A 279 9.04 -2.59 -11.59
C GLU A 279 9.66 -1.38 -12.30
N ASN A 280 8.81 -0.46 -12.74
CA ASN A 280 9.27 0.85 -13.21
C ASN A 280 9.60 1.73 -12.01
N ILE A 281 10.78 2.34 -12.05
CA ILE A 281 11.24 3.26 -11.02
C ILE A 281 11.76 4.56 -11.65
N GLY A 282 11.89 5.60 -10.85
CA GLY A 282 12.46 6.87 -11.29
C GLY A 282 12.62 7.87 -10.17
N ASP A 283 13.22 9.01 -10.49
CA ASP A 283 13.43 10.12 -9.58
C ASP A 283 12.30 11.14 -9.75
N ILE A 284 11.68 11.56 -8.64
CA ILE A 284 10.60 12.55 -8.65
C ILE A 284 11.17 13.86 -8.13
N HIS A 285 11.12 14.89 -8.95
CA HIS A 285 11.42 16.26 -8.55
C HIS A 285 10.10 17.01 -8.34
N ALA A 286 9.90 17.58 -7.16
CA ALA A 286 8.74 18.39 -6.81
C ALA A 286 9.18 19.71 -6.19
N SER A 287 8.52 20.82 -6.57
CA SER A 287 8.82 22.14 -6.02
C SER A 287 7.56 22.95 -5.83
N TYR A 288 7.64 23.98 -4.99
CA TYR A 288 6.52 24.85 -4.65
C TYR A 288 5.67 25.24 -5.85
N THR A 289 4.35 25.19 -5.68
CA THR A 289 3.36 25.55 -6.69
C THR A 289 2.33 26.48 -6.07
N GLY A 290 2.31 27.76 -6.53
CA GLY A 290 1.40 28.79 -6.00
C GLY A 290 -0.03 28.74 -6.55
N ASN A 291 -0.30 27.97 -7.59
CA ASN A 291 -1.56 28.03 -8.35
C ASN A 291 -2.10 26.64 -8.71
N LEU A 292 -2.42 25.84 -7.70
CA LEU A 292 -3.13 24.59 -7.92
C LEU A 292 -4.59 24.84 -8.31
N LYS A 293 -5.15 24.00 -9.18
CA LYS A 293 -6.55 24.08 -9.65
C LYS A 293 -7.32 22.85 -9.21
N GLY A 294 -8.59 23.04 -8.86
CA GLY A 294 -9.52 21.93 -8.62
C GLY A 294 -9.76 21.12 -9.89
N ILE A 295 -9.94 19.82 -9.73
CA ILE A 295 -10.15 18.86 -10.84
C ILE A 295 -11.25 17.87 -10.50
N THR A 296 -11.77 17.17 -11.52
CA THR A 296 -12.58 15.97 -11.32
C THR A 296 -11.71 14.75 -11.54
N ILE A 297 -11.75 13.82 -10.58
CA ILE A 297 -11.08 12.52 -10.63
C ILE A 297 -12.15 11.44 -10.80
N ASP A 298 -12.17 10.85 -11.99
CA ASP A 298 -13.18 9.86 -12.36
C ASP A 298 -12.98 8.53 -11.64
N LYS A 299 -14.08 7.80 -11.45
CA LYS A 299 -14.10 6.53 -10.73
C LYS A 299 -13.09 5.51 -11.25
N ILE A 300 -12.80 5.52 -12.55
CA ILE A 300 -11.83 4.61 -13.17
C ILE A 300 -10.39 4.83 -12.67
N ASN A 301 -10.07 6.04 -12.24
CA ASN A 301 -8.74 6.42 -11.74
C ASN A 301 -8.60 6.19 -10.23
N ILE A 302 -9.72 6.10 -9.48
CA ILE A 302 -9.71 5.96 -8.02
C ILE A 302 -8.85 4.79 -7.53
N PRO A 303 -8.89 3.58 -8.10
CA PRO A 303 -8.08 2.47 -7.63
C PRO A 303 -6.56 2.74 -7.64
N SER A 304 -6.07 3.62 -8.54
CA SER A 304 -4.66 3.94 -8.70
C SER A 304 -4.13 4.97 -7.69
N LEU A 305 -5.02 5.65 -6.95
CA LEU A 305 -4.70 6.69 -5.97
C LEU A 305 -5.50 6.59 -4.66
N ILE A 306 -6.26 5.54 -4.48
CA ILE A 306 -7.21 5.41 -3.36
C ILE A 306 -6.56 5.59 -1.98
N ASP A 307 -5.32 5.15 -1.85
CA ASP A 307 -4.57 5.28 -0.61
C ASP A 307 -3.97 6.69 -0.42
N GLU A 308 -3.88 7.49 -1.48
CA GLU A 308 -3.35 8.85 -1.50
C GLU A 308 -4.46 9.93 -1.46
N ILE A 309 -5.75 9.55 -1.51
CA ILE A 309 -6.86 10.52 -1.41
C ILE A 309 -6.76 11.41 -0.17
N PRO A 310 -6.40 10.93 1.04
CA PRO A 310 -6.22 11.80 2.18
C PRO A 310 -5.20 12.93 1.95
N VAL A 311 -4.04 12.63 1.37
CA VAL A 311 -3.01 13.65 1.12
C VAL A 311 -3.35 14.55 -0.06
N ILE A 312 -4.02 14.05 -1.12
CA ILE A 312 -4.54 14.90 -2.20
C ILE A 312 -5.59 15.88 -1.66
N SER A 313 -6.39 15.47 -0.68
CA SER A 313 -7.39 16.34 -0.05
C SER A 313 -6.76 17.59 0.55
N ILE A 314 -5.53 17.51 1.03
CA ILE A 314 -4.80 18.68 1.50
C ILE A 314 -4.43 19.60 0.35
N LEU A 315 -3.94 19.07 -0.78
CA LEU A 315 -3.67 19.89 -1.98
C LEU A 315 -4.95 20.57 -2.49
N CYS A 316 -6.11 19.91 -2.39
CA CYS A 316 -7.40 20.47 -2.76
C CYS A 316 -7.78 21.70 -1.92
N LEU A 317 -7.43 21.72 -0.63
CA LEU A 317 -7.68 22.88 0.24
C LEU A 317 -6.93 24.15 -0.19
N TYR A 318 -5.76 23.97 -0.83
CA TYR A 318 -4.92 25.04 -1.32
C TYR A 318 -5.08 25.30 -2.82
N SER A 319 -6.02 24.61 -3.49
CA SER A 319 -6.31 24.80 -4.90
C SER A 319 -7.37 25.89 -5.15
N ASN A 320 -7.40 26.43 -6.38
CA ASN A 320 -8.49 27.28 -6.80
C ASN A 320 -9.66 26.44 -7.32
N GLY A 321 -10.84 26.64 -6.75
CA GLY A 321 -12.08 25.97 -7.16
C GLY A 321 -12.36 24.66 -6.47
N LYS A 322 -13.13 23.81 -7.14
CA LYS A 322 -13.69 22.57 -6.61
C LYS A 322 -12.95 21.35 -7.14
N THR A 323 -12.59 20.41 -6.23
CA THR A 323 -12.17 19.06 -6.61
C THR A 323 -13.25 18.06 -6.26
N THR A 324 -13.52 17.13 -7.18
CA THR A 324 -14.49 16.04 -6.99
C THR A 324 -13.83 14.69 -7.21
N PHE A 325 -13.90 13.83 -6.21
CA PHE A 325 -13.50 12.42 -6.32
C PHE A 325 -14.74 11.57 -6.54
N LYS A 326 -14.85 10.92 -7.70
CA LYS A 326 -16.03 10.15 -8.08
C LYS A 326 -16.00 8.74 -7.50
N ASN A 327 -17.10 8.35 -6.84
CA ASN A 327 -17.35 6.97 -6.38
C ASN A 327 -16.24 6.41 -5.48
N VAL A 328 -16.01 7.04 -4.34
CA VAL A 328 -14.93 6.71 -3.38
C VAL A 328 -15.39 5.85 -2.21
N GLU A 329 -16.50 5.13 -2.32
CA GLU A 329 -17.10 4.31 -1.24
C GLU A 329 -16.13 3.31 -0.60
N GLU A 330 -15.16 2.77 -1.36
CA GLU A 330 -14.12 1.86 -0.84
C GLU A 330 -13.22 2.50 0.23
N LEU A 331 -13.24 3.83 0.39
CA LEU A 331 -12.53 4.52 1.48
C LEU A 331 -13.17 4.25 2.85
N ARG A 332 -14.45 3.87 2.91
CA ARG A 332 -15.15 3.61 4.18
C ARG A 332 -14.71 2.33 4.88
N VAL A 333 -14.20 1.37 4.11
CA VAL A 333 -13.77 0.04 4.61
C VAL A 333 -12.25 -0.08 4.72
N LYS A 334 -11.55 1.05 4.81
CA LYS A 334 -10.10 1.10 5.06
C LYS A 334 -9.80 0.97 6.57
N GLU A 335 -8.71 1.54 7.05
CA GLU A 335 -8.34 1.57 8.46
C GLU A 335 -9.38 2.33 9.30
N SER A 336 -9.96 3.37 8.70
CA SER A 336 -11.09 4.16 9.19
C SER A 336 -12.09 4.39 8.06
N ASP A 337 -13.26 4.97 8.36
CA ASP A 337 -14.06 5.65 7.33
C ASP A 337 -13.33 6.93 6.93
N ARG A 338 -12.47 6.83 5.90
CA ARG A 338 -11.63 7.93 5.45
C ARG A 338 -12.41 9.09 4.87
N ILE A 339 -13.62 8.87 4.32
CA ILE A 339 -14.47 9.96 3.83
C ILE A 339 -14.89 10.82 5.01
N LYS A 340 -15.44 10.20 6.04
CA LYS A 340 -15.83 10.87 7.28
C LYS A 340 -14.64 11.59 7.91
N ALA A 341 -13.51 10.91 8.06
CA ALA A 341 -12.30 11.45 8.67
C ALA A 341 -11.75 12.68 7.94
N ILE A 342 -11.74 12.67 6.60
CA ILE A 342 -11.32 13.80 5.77
C ILE A 342 -12.26 14.99 5.97
N ILE A 343 -13.58 14.76 5.87
CA ILE A 343 -14.57 15.83 5.99
C ILE A 343 -14.53 16.48 7.38
N GLU A 344 -14.46 15.70 8.44
CA GLU A 344 -14.41 16.20 9.82
C GLU A 344 -13.15 17.06 10.06
N ASN A 345 -11.97 16.57 9.71
CA ASN A 345 -10.74 17.34 9.89
C ASN A 345 -10.72 18.61 9.03
N ILE A 346 -11.24 18.56 7.79
CA ILE A 346 -11.34 19.75 6.93
C ILE A 346 -12.27 20.80 7.57
N LYS A 347 -13.41 20.39 8.13
CA LYS A 347 -14.33 21.30 8.80
C LYS A 347 -13.69 21.92 10.05
N LEU A 348 -12.96 21.12 10.84
CA LEU A 348 -12.21 21.64 11.99
C LEU A 348 -11.20 22.72 11.61
N MET A 349 -10.59 22.62 10.41
CA MET A 349 -9.69 23.62 9.86
C MET A 349 -10.38 24.83 9.20
N ASN A 350 -11.71 24.97 9.31
CA ASN A 350 -12.52 25.95 8.60
C ASN A 350 -12.50 25.78 7.07
N GLY A 351 -12.24 24.57 6.59
CA GLY A 351 -12.34 24.23 5.17
C GLY A 351 -13.78 23.83 4.80
N ASN A 352 -14.00 23.56 3.52
CA ASN A 352 -15.28 23.15 2.99
C ASN A 352 -15.16 21.83 2.25
N ALA A 353 -15.70 20.77 2.84
CA ALA A 353 -15.80 19.44 2.25
C ALA A 353 -17.13 18.78 2.62
N HIS A 354 -17.69 18.04 1.69
CA HIS A 354 -18.91 17.25 1.90
C HIS A 354 -18.96 16.09 0.91
N GLU A 355 -19.86 15.17 1.14
CA GLU A 355 -20.17 14.08 0.24
C GLU A 355 -21.52 14.26 -0.44
N ILE A 356 -21.63 13.79 -1.68
CA ILE A 356 -22.90 13.67 -2.41
C ILE A 356 -22.95 12.26 -2.99
N GLY A 357 -23.84 11.43 -2.45
CA GLY A 357 -23.85 10.00 -2.75
C GLY A 357 -22.51 9.37 -2.35
N ASN A 358 -21.79 8.80 -3.32
CA ASN A 358 -20.46 8.20 -3.12
C ASN A 358 -19.29 9.11 -3.54
N ASP A 359 -19.57 10.38 -3.88
CA ASP A 359 -18.56 11.33 -4.30
C ASP A 359 -18.07 12.17 -3.12
N LEU A 360 -16.76 12.38 -2.99
CA LEU A 360 -16.17 13.33 -2.07
C LEU A 360 -15.87 14.65 -2.80
N ILE A 361 -16.35 15.75 -2.27
CA ILE A 361 -16.20 17.09 -2.84
C ILE A 361 -15.46 17.98 -1.86
N ILE A 362 -14.41 18.67 -2.33
CA ILE A 362 -13.58 19.57 -1.54
C ILE A 362 -13.43 20.89 -2.30
N TYR A 363 -13.67 21.99 -1.59
CA TYR A 363 -13.48 23.35 -2.12
C TYR A 363 -12.19 23.93 -1.54
N GLY A 364 -11.38 24.48 -2.43
CA GLY A 364 -10.17 25.18 -2.06
C GLY A 364 -10.41 26.69 -1.84
N ASN A 365 -9.30 27.38 -1.67
CA ASN A 365 -9.27 28.85 -1.54
C ASN A 365 -10.01 29.38 -0.28
N LYS A 366 -9.84 28.72 0.87
CA LYS A 366 -10.36 29.14 2.17
C LYS A 366 -9.23 29.61 3.09
N LYS A 367 -9.54 30.54 3.98
CA LYS A 367 -8.63 30.88 5.09
C LYS A 367 -8.69 29.77 6.13
N LEU A 368 -7.69 28.90 6.11
CA LEU A 368 -7.57 27.78 7.03
C LEU A 368 -6.91 28.20 8.33
N HIS A 369 -7.18 27.48 9.43
CA HIS A 369 -6.49 27.63 10.70
C HIS A 369 -6.06 26.28 11.27
N ASN A 370 -5.08 26.31 12.19
CA ASN A 370 -4.63 25.13 12.89
C ASN A 370 -5.73 24.53 13.76
N THR A 371 -5.71 23.21 13.88
CA THR A 371 -6.63 22.49 14.74
C THR A 371 -5.97 21.24 15.30
N THR A 372 -6.56 20.67 16.34
CA THR A 372 -6.21 19.32 16.78
C THR A 372 -6.68 18.30 15.76
N ILE A 373 -5.78 17.40 15.37
CA ILE A 373 -6.07 16.36 14.38
C ILE A 373 -6.85 15.23 15.06
N SER A 374 -8.00 14.87 14.48
CA SER A 374 -8.64 13.59 14.76
C SER A 374 -8.03 12.54 13.84
N ASP A 375 -7.15 11.70 14.37
CA ASP A 375 -6.39 10.74 13.56
C ASP A 375 -7.19 9.49 13.16
N PHE A 376 -8.28 9.19 13.84
CA PHE A 376 -9.12 8.00 13.64
C PHE A 376 -8.35 6.68 13.69
N ASN A 377 -7.18 6.65 14.35
CA ASN A 377 -6.23 5.56 14.31
C ASN A 377 -5.80 5.18 12.87
N ASP A 378 -5.82 6.14 11.95
CA ASP A 378 -5.42 5.99 10.55
C ASP A 378 -4.19 6.87 10.25
N HIS A 379 -3.07 6.21 10.01
CA HIS A 379 -1.79 6.86 9.74
C HIS A 379 -1.84 7.83 8.55
N ARG A 380 -2.67 7.57 7.53
CA ARG A 380 -2.78 8.44 6.35
C ARG A 380 -3.56 9.70 6.66
N ILE A 381 -4.60 9.61 7.50
CA ILE A 381 -5.33 10.77 7.98
C ILE A 381 -4.40 11.65 8.81
N PHE A 382 -3.73 11.06 9.81
CA PHE A 382 -2.78 11.80 10.64
C PHE A 382 -1.72 12.52 9.80
N MET A 383 -0.98 11.80 8.94
CA MET A 383 0.11 12.37 8.16
C MET A 383 -0.36 13.49 7.22
N SER A 384 -1.55 13.33 6.62
CA SER A 384 -2.11 14.37 5.73
C SER A 384 -2.41 15.66 6.49
N PHE A 385 -3.14 15.58 7.58
CA PHE A 385 -3.53 16.76 8.35
C PHE A 385 -2.39 17.35 9.18
N TYR A 386 -1.37 16.56 9.53
CA TYR A 386 -0.12 17.07 10.06
C TYR A 386 0.56 18.04 9.08
N ILE A 387 0.67 17.67 7.80
CA ILE A 387 1.20 18.54 6.75
C ILE A 387 0.37 19.83 6.66
N ALA A 388 -0.95 19.73 6.63
CA ALA A 388 -1.82 20.91 6.54
C ALA A 388 -1.58 21.88 7.70
N ASN A 389 -1.52 21.39 8.94
CA ASN A 389 -1.21 22.20 10.11
C ASN A 389 0.20 22.81 10.06
N LYS A 390 1.20 22.04 9.63
CA LYS A 390 2.59 22.55 9.46
C LYS A 390 2.70 23.64 8.41
N ILE A 391 1.93 23.57 7.32
CA ILE A 391 1.89 24.64 6.30
C ILE A 391 1.29 25.93 6.86
N ILE A 392 0.27 25.83 7.73
CA ILE A 392 -0.36 26.99 8.37
C ILE A 392 0.56 27.57 9.45
N ASN A 393 1.16 26.73 10.26
CA ASN A 393 2.07 27.11 11.34
C ASN A 393 3.28 26.17 11.38
N LYS A 394 4.42 26.64 10.95
CA LYS A 394 5.67 25.88 10.91
C LYS A 394 6.09 25.29 12.28
N ASN A 395 5.71 25.96 13.36
CA ASN A 395 5.97 25.53 14.74
C ASN A 395 4.93 24.54 15.29
N TYR A 396 3.94 24.13 14.45
CA TYR A 396 2.94 23.17 14.90
C TYR A 396 3.59 21.92 15.47
N ARG A 397 3.11 21.51 16.64
CA ARG A 397 3.43 20.24 17.30
C ARG A 397 2.11 19.52 17.57
N PHE A 398 2.13 18.22 17.54
CA PHE A 398 0.99 17.38 17.90
C PHE A 398 1.23 16.80 19.30
N ASP A 399 0.17 16.27 19.91
CA ASP A 399 0.28 15.56 21.17
C ASP A 399 1.11 14.28 20.99
N ASN A 400 2.15 14.09 21.81
CA ASN A 400 3.20 13.07 21.65
C ASN A 400 2.71 11.61 21.76
N ASN A 401 1.43 11.38 22.04
CA ASN A 401 0.85 10.05 22.13
C ASN A 401 0.45 9.44 20.76
N VAL A 402 0.61 10.18 19.66
CA VAL A 402 0.25 9.69 18.33
C VAL A 402 1.46 9.09 17.63
N ASP A 403 1.46 7.80 17.43
CA ASP A 403 2.53 7.05 16.75
C ASP A 403 2.03 6.22 15.55
N CYS A 404 0.76 6.39 15.18
CA CYS A 404 0.13 5.63 14.10
C CYS A 404 0.85 5.75 12.74
N TYR A 405 1.60 6.85 12.48
CA TYR A 405 2.40 7.03 11.27
C TYR A 405 3.53 6.00 11.12
N LYS A 406 4.06 5.47 12.24
CA LYS A 406 5.10 4.41 12.25
C LYS A 406 4.64 3.12 11.59
N LYS A 407 3.33 2.93 11.45
CA LYS A 407 2.74 1.80 10.74
C LYS A 407 3.24 1.67 9.30
N SER A 408 3.54 2.79 8.64
CA SER A 408 3.94 2.79 7.23
C SER A 408 5.10 3.71 6.89
N PHE A 409 5.36 4.78 7.67
CA PHE A 409 6.39 5.75 7.39
C PHE A 409 7.02 6.27 8.69
N PRO A 410 7.89 5.50 9.35
CA PRO A 410 8.50 5.88 10.63
C PRO A 410 9.24 7.21 10.60
N ASP A 411 9.93 7.55 9.50
CA ASP A 411 10.74 8.76 9.35
C ASP A 411 9.92 10.00 8.90
N PHE A 412 8.59 9.90 8.90
CA PHE A 412 7.69 10.92 8.35
C PHE A 412 7.93 12.31 8.94
N LEU A 413 7.98 12.43 10.26
CA LEU A 413 8.10 13.74 10.94
C LEU A 413 9.41 14.42 10.59
N GLU A 414 10.53 13.68 10.67
CA GLU A 414 11.85 14.19 10.31
C GLU A 414 11.89 14.68 8.86
N CYS A 415 11.35 13.89 7.93
CA CYS A 415 11.28 14.25 6.54
C CYS A 415 10.47 15.53 6.29
N ILE A 416 9.33 15.70 6.96
CA ILE A 416 8.49 16.90 6.82
C ILE A 416 9.20 18.13 7.40
N ASP A 417 9.85 18.02 8.55
CA ASP A 417 10.60 19.12 9.16
C ASP A 417 11.79 19.59 8.28
N ARG A 418 12.35 18.70 7.46
CA ARG A 418 13.37 19.07 6.47
C ARG A 418 12.81 19.84 5.25
N ILE A 419 11.51 19.73 4.97
CA ILE A 419 10.85 20.39 3.85
C ILE A 419 10.18 21.70 4.27
N ILE A 420 9.48 21.71 5.41
CA ILE A 420 8.75 22.85 5.93
C ILE A 420 9.58 23.49 7.04
N LYS A 421 10.48 24.39 6.62
CA LYS A 421 11.39 25.12 7.53
C LYS A 421 10.77 26.42 8.02
#